data_f6a23603178f235620a0a9772df28a30
#
_entry.id   f6a23603178f235620a0a9772df28a30
#
_cell.length_a   1.000
_cell.length_b   1.000
_cell.length_c   1.000
_cell.angle_alpha   90.00
_cell.angle_beta   90.00
_cell.angle_gamma   90.00
#
_symmetry.space_group_name_H-M   'P 1'
#
loop_
_entity.id
_entity.type
_entity.pdbx_description
1 polymer ?
#
loop_
_entity_poly.entity_id
_entity_poly.type
_entity_poly.pdbx_seq_one_letter_code
_entity_poly.pdbx_strand_id
1 'polypeptide(L)'
;MKSKLLANITPGEILDEEFLKPMRITQYRVAKDIGVSSRRINEIVNGQRAITTDTALRLGRYFGMSPEFWLNLQTHYDLEQEQERLADRLDKEVKVLAAA
;
A
#
# COMPACT_ATOMS: atom_id res chain seq x y z
N MET A 1 -7.08 -3.06 19.91
CA MET A 1 -5.80 -3.62 19.60
C MET A 1 -5.75 -4.36 18.33
N LYS A 2 -6.52 -5.38 18.19
CA LYS A 2 -6.49 -6.15 16.99
C LYS A 2 -6.89 -5.36 15.79
N SER A 3 -7.93 -4.54 15.90
CA SER A 3 -8.32 -3.74 14.77
C SER A 3 -7.23 -2.75 14.39
N LYS A 4 -6.49 -2.28 15.37
CA LYS A 4 -5.39 -1.38 15.07
C LYS A 4 -4.30 -2.09 14.29
N LEU A 5 -4.00 -3.32 14.65
CA LEU A 5 -3.01 -4.08 13.90
C LEU A 5 -3.45 -4.28 12.47
N LEU A 6 -4.72 -4.62 12.26
CA LEU A 6 -5.23 -4.82 10.92
C LEU A 6 -5.28 -3.51 10.15
N ALA A 7 -5.67 -2.43 10.84
CA ALA A 7 -5.81 -1.15 10.18
C ALA A 7 -4.50 -0.57 9.71
N ASN A 8 -3.39 -0.96 10.37
CA ASN A 8 -2.10 -0.37 10.06
C ASN A 8 -1.18 -1.25 9.24
N ILE A 9 -1.75 -2.27 8.60
CA ILE A 9 -0.96 -3.11 7.70
C ILE A 9 -0.66 -2.31 6.45
N THR A 10 0.63 -2.17 6.13
CA THR A 10 1.03 -1.42 4.95
C THR A 10 0.98 -2.31 3.71
N PRO A 11 0.84 -1.69 2.52
CA PRO A 11 0.94 -2.49 1.28
C PRO A 11 2.26 -3.25 1.18
N GLY A 12 3.34 -2.68 1.72
CA GLY A 12 4.63 -3.36 1.70
C GLY A 12 4.64 -4.63 2.53
N GLU A 13 3.91 -4.65 3.64
CA GLU A 13 3.79 -5.87 4.42
C GLU A 13 3.06 -6.95 3.65
N ILE A 14 2.03 -6.57 2.89
CA ILE A 14 1.33 -7.53 2.06
C ILE A 14 2.27 -8.08 0.98
N LEU A 15 3.03 -7.21 0.35
CA LEU A 15 4.01 -7.65 -0.65
C LEU A 15 4.97 -8.67 -0.05
N ASP A 16 5.49 -8.39 1.13
CA ASP A 16 6.48 -9.24 1.76
C ASP A 16 5.87 -10.55 2.27
N GLU A 17 4.77 -10.46 3.03
CA GLU A 17 4.21 -11.62 3.71
C GLU A 17 3.42 -12.54 2.78
N GLU A 18 2.73 -11.98 1.80
CA GLU A 18 1.85 -12.77 0.96
C GLU A 18 2.47 -13.16 -0.37
N PHE A 19 3.54 -12.51 -0.77
CA PHE A 19 4.15 -12.77 -2.08
C PHE A 19 5.61 -13.17 -1.97
N LEU A 20 6.45 -12.31 -1.40
CA LEU A 20 7.88 -12.58 -1.43
C LEU A 20 8.26 -13.79 -0.59
N LYS A 21 7.80 -13.83 0.66
CA LYS A 21 8.15 -14.94 1.54
C LYS A 21 7.58 -16.27 1.06
N PRO A 22 6.28 -16.37 0.77
CA PRO A 22 5.72 -17.65 0.31
C PRO A 22 6.35 -18.13 -0.98
N MET A 23 6.68 -17.22 -1.89
CA MET A 23 7.27 -17.58 -3.18
C MET A 23 8.79 -17.69 -3.13
N ARG A 24 9.37 -17.40 -1.97
CA ARG A 24 10.82 -17.45 -1.78
C ARG A 24 11.55 -16.55 -2.77
N ILE A 25 11.01 -15.35 -2.95
CA ILE A 25 11.62 -14.35 -3.83
C ILE A 25 12.22 -13.27 -2.94
N THR A 26 13.49 -12.96 -3.17
CA THR A 26 14.15 -11.91 -2.40
C THR A 26 13.75 -10.54 -2.90
N GLN A 27 13.92 -9.54 -2.06
CA GLN A 27 13.68 -8.17 -2.47
C GLN A 27 14.55 -7.79 -3.65
N TYR A 28 15.79 -8.24 -3.64
CA TYR A 28 16.71 -7.97 -4.75
C TYR A 28 16.18 -8.56 -6.04
N ARG A 29 15.69 -9.78 -5.98
CA ARG A 29 15.20 -10.46 -7.18
C ARG A 29 14.00 -9.77 -7.77
N VAL A 30 12.99 -9.42 -6.94
CA VAL A 30 11.81 -8.78 -7.49
C VAL A 30 12.17 -7.42 -8.06
N ALA A 31 13.05 -6.68 -7.37
CA ALA A 31 13.46 -5.36 -7.87
C ALA A 31 14.11 -5.49 -9.24
N LYS A 32 15.01 -6.45 -9.38
CA LYS A 32 15.69 -6.68 -10.64
C LYS A 32 14.70 -7.07 -11.73
N ASP A 33 13.80 -7.99 -11.39
CA ASP A 33 12.87 -8.51 -12.40
C ASP A 33 11.87 -7.48 -12.88
N ILE A 34 11.49 -6.53 -12.02
CA ILE A 34 10.53 -5.51 -12.43
C ILE A 34 11.20 -4.20 -12.85
N GLY A 35 12.53 -4.15 -12.79
CA GLY A 35 13.26 -3.00 -13.31
C GLY A 35 13.28 -1.78 -12.42
N VAL A 36 13.29 -1.98 -11.09
CA VAL A 36 13.42 -0.87 -10.16
C VAL A 36 14.59 -1.13 -9.22
N SER A 37 14.95 -0.12 -8.44
CA SER A 37 16.08 -0.30 -7.52
C SER A 37 15.67 -1.18 -6.34
N SER A 38 16.65 -1.88 -5.78
CA SER A 38 16.43 -2.65 -4.56
C SER A 38 15.99 -1.74 -3.43
N ARG A 39 16.49 -0.51 -3.43
CA ARG A 39 16.11 0.46 -2.41
C ARG A 39 14.63 0.76 -2.45
N ARG A 40 14.06 0.88 -3.66
CA ARG A 40 12.63 1.14 -3.78
C ARG A 40 11.83 0.02 -3.13
N ILE A 41 12.17 -1.23 -3.42
CA ILE A 41 11.45 -2.36 -2.83
C ILE A 41 11.64 -2.40 -1.33
N ASN A 42 12.87 -2.18 -0.86
CA ASN A 42 13.14 -2.21 0.56
C ASN A 42 12.31 -1.14 1.30
N GLU A 43 12.23 0.06 0.73
CA GLU A 43 11.47 1.12 1.35
C GLU A 43 9.98 0.81 1.37
N ILE A 44 9.47 0.20 0.30
CA ILE A 44 8.07 -0.21 0.26
C ILE A 44 7.78 -1.26 1.32
N VAL A 45 8.62 -2.27 1.40
CA VAL A 45 8.45 -3.36 2.37
C VAL A 45 8.47 -2.80 3.80
N ASN A 46 9.31 -1.82 4.04
CA ASN A 46 9.43 -1.22 5.37
C ASN A 46 8.41 -0.12 5.65
N GLY A 47 7.48 0.11 4.75
CA GLY A 47 6.43 1.10 4.97
C GLY A 47 6.89 2.54 4.80
N GLN A 48 8.04 2.74 4.19
CA GLN A 48 8.62 4.07 4.02
C GLN A 48 8.36 4.68 2.66
N ARG A 49 7.75 3.94 1.77
CA ARG A 49 7.46 4.43 0.43
C ARG A 49 6.13 3.84 -0.03
N ALA A 50 5.28 4.68 -0.60
CA ALA A 50 4.00 4.24 -1.12
C ALA A 50 4.18 3.47 -2.43
N ILE A 51 3.20 2.63 -2.73
CA ILE A 51 3.15 1.98 -4.04
C ILE A 51 2.48 2.95 -4.99
N THR A 52 3.26 3.45 -5.94
CA THR A 52 2.75 4.38 -6.95
C THR A 52 2.14 3.60 -8.10
N THR A 53 1.50 4.33 -9.01
CA THR A 53 0.94 3.72 -10.21
C THR A 53 2.01 2.96 -11.00
N ASP A 54 3.19 3.54 -11.12
CA ASP A 54 4.29 2.88 -11.81
C ASP A 54 4.63 1.55 -11.17
N THR A 55 4.79 1.54 -9.86
CA THR A 55 5.14 0.31 -9.15
C THR A 55 3.99 -0.70 -9.22
N ALA A 56 2.74 -0.22 -9.13
CA ALA A 56 1.59 -1.11 -9.20
C ALA A 56 1.51 -1.82 -10.55
N LEU A 57 1.81 -1.09 -11.63
CA LEU A 57 1.81 -1.68 -12.96
C LEU A 57 2.89 -2.76 -13.07
N ARG A 58 4.07 -2.47 -12.53
CA ARG A 58 5.17 -3.42 -12.59
C ARG A 58 4.92 -4.67 -11.75
N LEU A 59 4.43 -4.49 -10.53
CA LEU A 59 4.11 -5.62 -9.67
C LEU A 59 2.96 -6.45 -10.23
N GLY A 60 1.95 -5.78 -10.77
CA GLY A 60 0.82 -6.47 -11.35
C GLY A 60 1.25 -7.36 -12.50
N ARG A 61 2.08 -6.83 -13.38
CA ARG A 61 2.58 -7.64 -14.50
C ARG A 61 3.43 -8.80 -14.01
N TYR A 62 4.28 -8.54 -13.02
CA TYR A 62 5.18 -9.56 -12.54
C TYR A 62 4.45 -10.74 -11.88
N PHE A 63 3.45 -10.43 -11.06
CA PHE A 63 2.73 -11.46 -10.35
C PHE A 63 1.46 -11.91 -11.06
N GLY A 64 1.16 -11.35 -12.23
CA GLY A 64 -0.02 -11.74 -12.99
C GLY A 64 -1.30 -11.26 -12.36
N MET A 65 -1.29 -10.09 -11.77
CA MET A 65 -2.44 -9.54 -11.08
C MET A 65 -2.76 -8.15 -11.62
N SER A 66 -3.98 -7.71 -11.34
CA SER A 66 -4.38 -6.38 -11.74
C SER A 66 -3.57 -5.34 -10.95
N PRO A 67 -3.12 -4.25 -11.60
CA PRO A 67 -2.45 -3.19 -10.86
C PRO A 67 -3.37 -2.54 -9.83
N GLU A 68 -4.69 -2.60 -10.04
CA GLU A 68 -5.63 -2.08 -9.06
C GLU A 68 -5.52 -2.78 -7.72
N PHE A 69 -5.15 -4.06 -7.71
CA PHE A 69 -4.95 -4.74 -6.45
C PHE A 69 -3.96 -3.98 -5.56
N TRP A 70 -2.83 -3.59 -6.15
CA TRP A 70 -1.79 -2.89 -5.40
C TRP A 70 -2.20 -1.47 -5.05
N LEU A 71 -2.87 -0.79 -5.98
CA LEU A 71 -3.32 0.56 -5.73
C LEU A 71 -4.43 0.60 -4.68
N ASN A 72 -5.30 -0.40 -4.67
CA ASN A 72 -6.35 -0.46 -3.66
C ASN A 72 -5.78 -0.68 -2.27
N LEU A 73 -4.75 -1.49 -2.15
CA LEU A 73 -4.08 -1.66 -0.86
C LEU A 73 -3.53 -0.32 -0.37
N GLN A 74 -2.90 0.41 -1.27
CA GLN A 74 -2.31 1.69 -0.89
C GLN A 74 -3.40 2.70 -0.52
N THR A 75 -4.46 2.77 -1.31
CA THR A 75 -5.55 3.69 -1.05
C THR A 75 -6.22 3.39 0.29
N HIS A 76 -6.45 2.12 0.57
CA HIS A 76 -7.06 1.73 1.84
C HIS A 76 -6.19 2.15 3.02
N TYR A 77 -4.90 1.91 2.91
CA TYR A 77 -3.97 2.29 3.95
C TYR A 77 -3.95 3.81 4.12
N ASP A 78 -3.87 4.54 3.02
CA ASP A 78 -3.82 5.99 3.06
C ASP A 78 -5.09 6.59 3.68
N LEU A 79 -6.24 6.01 3.33
CA LEU A 79 -7.50 6.49 3.87
C LEU A 79 -7.56 6.31 5.39
N GLU A 80 -7.13 5.16 5.86
CA GLU A 80 -7.15 4.91 7.30
C GLU A 80 -6.20 5.83 8.04
N GLN A 81 -5.02 6.03 7.48
CA GLN A 81 -4.05 6.92 8.09
C GLN A 81 -4.58 8.35 8.17
N GLU A 82 -5.18 8.81 7.10
CA GLU A 82 -5.67 10.17 7.05
C GLU A 82 -6.90 10.36 7.93
N GLN A 83 -7.77 9.36 7.99
CA GLN A 83 -8.93 9.43 8.86
C GLN A 83 -8.51 9.55 10.32
N GLU A 84 -7.48 8.80 10.71
CA GLU A 84 -6.97 8.92 12.07
C GLU A 84 -6.36 10.29 12.32
N ARG A 85 -5.61 10.78 11.35
CA ARG A 85 -4.94 12.06 11.49
C ARG A 85 -5.95 13.21 11.62
N LEU A 86 -7.01 13.14 10.81
CA LEU A 86 -8.02 14.20 10.81
C LEU A 86 -9.00 14.06 11.95
N ALA A 87 -9.22 12.82 12.41
CA ALA A 87 -10.13 12.54 13.53
C ALA A 87 -11.45 13.29 13.37
N ASP A 88 -11.86 14.07 14.38
CA ASP A 88 -13.12 14.77 14.33
C ASP A 88 -13.04 16.11 13.60
N ARG A 89 -11.89 16.45 13.04
CA ARG A 89 -11.75 17.70 12.31
C ARG A 89 -12.66 17.75 11.09
N LEU A 90 -12.91 16.59 10.48
CA LEU A 90 -13.79 16.58 9.32
C LEU A 90 -15.20 17.02 9.69
N ASP A 91 -15.69 16.61 10.86
CA ASP A 91 -17.00 17.02 11.31
C ASP A 91 -17.06 18.52 11.56
N LYS A 92 -15.94 19.09 11.99
CA LYS A 92 -15.90 20.52 12.31
C LYS A 92 -15.64 21.38 11.10
N GLU A 93 -14.84 20.88 10.18
CA GLU A 93 -14.37 21.72 9.07
C GLU A 93 -15.14 21.53 7.77
N VAL A 94 -15.80 20.38 7.62
CA VAL A 94 -16.50 20.10 6.38
C VAL A 94 -17.99 20.04 6.63
N LYS A 95 -18.72 20.88 5.96
CA LYS A 95 -20.19 20.86 6.05
C LYS A 95 -20.72 19.89 5.02
N VAL A 96 -21.74 19.15 5.43
CA VAL A 96 -22.43 18.30 4.47
C VAL A 96 -23.41 19.15 3.70
N LEU A 97 -23.39 19.06 2.37
CA LEU A 97 -24.32 19.82 1.56
C LEU A 97 -25.74 19.36 1.86
N ALA A 98 -26.59 20.30 2.23
CA ALA A 98 -27.97 19.98 2.52
C ALA A 98 -28.67 19.58 1.23
N ALA A 99 -29.31 18.42 1.27
CA ALA A 99 -30.05 17.98 0.11
C ALA A 99 -31.31 18.84 -0.05
N ALA A 100 -31.55 19.29 -1.24
CA ALA A 100 -32.70 20.09 -1.51
C ALA A 100 -33.95 19.22 -1.55
#